data_004e7116605f331d70f7a3af16bb8741
#
_entry.id   004e7116605f331d70f7a3af16bb8741
#
_cell.length_a   1.000
_cell.length_b   1.000
_cell.length_c   1.000
_cell.angle_alpha   90.00
_cell.angle_beta   90.00
_cell.angle_gamma   90.00
#
_symmetry.space_group_name_H-M   'P 1'
#
loop_
_entity.id
_entity.type
_entity.pdbx_description
1 polymer ?
#
loop_
_entity_poly.entity_id
_entity_poly.type
_entity_poly.pdbx_seq_one_letter_code
_entity_poly.pdbx_strand_id
1 'polypeptide(L)'
;MHEFIKQEEKNIFKGIAKPPRGALGKILAKFDPEIIIGHPTFHCEDNIGSLVYRDLEGIRKVFNDNRVAVIIADGTYNDKSNDTSNIEAAIAGAKKALDGFTEQERKNVLVYAGPHEGYDSANFSPGKGNAFKMIFEEMEPTKANAILLLDGDLRNDMTPWQRVYKKVIEHHEKHYPGEDFFITARYARHIVDASLTRNVVGPLTTLMGSYVPGGISGDIMLSAGAVAKERIANWNDARRNYGTDIATTFDNIADPNTRIYEVYLGAKLHDVTDDAKLSIMPGQVIGAALERILYYEDFDRRITYRLENDIPLEKIVVWDSDQTNIDFINPGTTNVFNIDLKREALVTKFDDFKDDIKKVLRPASHEEIVSNHKILTDSINEKTDQIVLMSISQERWIKLLYEVMGYVMVTGDIESSKKALNYLYTAAFVEFCAEKLKELGYNALSAVRGIQENLGLDDSKAKAFYSQKVDKVVKTLALNFYQGRSRIIDRIKELKN
;
A
#
# COMPACT_ATOMS: atom_id res chain seq x y z
N MET A 1 33.44 -14.29 -15.23
CA MET A 1 32.10 -14.89 -15.40
C MET A 1 31.49 -14.96 -13.99
N HIS A 2 30.64 -14.01 -13.67
CA HIS A 2 30.02 -13.98 -12.33
C HIS A 2 28.97 -15.08 -12.32
N GLU A 3 29.18 -16.13 -11.51
CA GLU A 3 28.11 -17.07 -11.17
C GLU A 3 27.04 -16.30 -10.39
N PHE A 4 26.02 -15.87 -11.11
CA PHE A 4 24.93 -15.10 -10.54
C PHE A 4 24.07 -15.92 -9.59
N ILE A 5 23.85 -17.20 -9.89
CA ILE A 5 23.01 -18.11 -9.11
C ILE A 5 23.84 -19.33 -8.72
N LYS A 6 23.87 -19.58 -7.43
CA LYS A 6 24.42 -20.78 -6.85
C LYS A 6 23.28 -21.64 -6.31
N GLN A 7 23.19 -22.86 -6.80
CA GLN A 7 22.24 -23.83 -6.25
C GLN A 7 22.82 -24.31 -4.91
N GLU A 8 22.12 -23.98 -3.81
CA GLU A 8 22.54 -24.40 -2.48
C GLU A 8 22.06 -25.81 -2.14
N GLU A 9 20.80 -26.08 -2.50
CA GLU A 9 20.12 -27.37 -2.33
C GLU A 9 19.18 -27.59 -3.52
N LYS A 10 18.55 -28.79 -3.53
CA LYS A 10 17.67 -29.26 -4.58
C LYS A 10 16.49 -28.33 -4.77
N ASN A 11 16.19 -27.33 -5.14
CA ASN A 11 15.13 -26.36 -5.30
C ASN A 11 15.29 -25.06 -4.48
N ILE A 12 16.46 -24.80 -3.90
CA ILE A 12 16.78 -23.53 -3.26
C ILE A 12 17.89 -22.86 -4.04
N PHE A 13 17.65 -21.63 -4.50
CA PHE A 13 18.58 -20.86 -5.30
C PHE A 13 18.91 -19.54 -4.62
N LYS A 14 20.18 -19.20 -4.60
CA LYS A 14 20.71 -17.96 -4.06
C LYS A 14 21.33 -17.11 -5.16
N GLY A 15 20.80 -15.92 -5.37
CA GLY A 15 21.38 -14.90 -6.24
C GLY A 15 22.19 -13.91 -5.41
N ILE A 16 23.46 -13.70 -5.71
CA ILE A 16 24.38 -12.86 -4.93
C ILE A 16 25.11 -11.78 -5.76
N ALA A 17 24.71 -11.62 -7.02
CA ALA A 17 25.28 -10.62 -7.90
C ALA A 17 24.19 -10.01 -8.77
N LYS A 18 24.50 -8.88 -9.44
CA LYS A 18 23.56 -8.22 -10.36
C LYS A 18 23.01 -9.22 -11.38
N PRO A 19 21.71 -9.56 -11.29
CA PRO A 19 21.16 -10.56 -12.20
C PRO A 19 21.03 -9.98 -13.60
N PRO A 20 21.43 -10.71 -14.64
CA PRO A 20 20.95 -10.41 -15.97
C PRO A 20 19.43 -10.67 -15.98
N ARG A 21 18.67 -9.73 -16.54
CA ARG A 21 17.22 -9.89 -16.72
C ARG A 21 16.88 -11.21 -17.43
N GLY A 22 15.87 -11.91 -16.96
CA GLY A 22 15.47 -13.22 -17.47
C GLY A 22 16.29 -14.40 -16.95
N ALA A 23 17.26 -14.19 -16.04
CA ALA A 23 18.04 -15.30 -15.49
C ALA A 23 17.19 -16.19 -14.55
N LEU A 24 16.42 -15.58 -13.65
CA LEU A 24 15.49 -16.27 -12.78
C LEU A 24 14.35 -16.89 -13.61
N GLY A 25 13.84 -16.18 -14.62
CA GLY A 25 12.77 -16.67 -15.49
C GLY A 25 13.09 -18.00 -16.18
N LYS A 26 14.36 -18.26 -16.53
CA LYS A 26 14.80 -19.55 -17.07
C LYS A 26 14.69 -20.69 -16.04
N ILE A 27 14.95 -20.38 -14.76
CA ILE A 27 14.79 -21.35 -13.67
C ILE A 27 13.32 -21.62 -13.45
N LEU A 28 12.52 -20.54 -13.37
CA LEU A 28 11.08 -20.62 -13.21
C LEU A 28 10.42 -21.35 -14.36
N ALA A 29 10.79 -21.07 -15.61
CA ALA A 29 10.25 -21.79 -16.79
C ALA A 29 10.55 -23.31 -16.76
N LYS A 30 11.71 -23.71 -16.23
CA LYS A 30 12.04 -25.11 -16.06
C LYS A 30 11.28 -25.77 -14.91
N PHE A 31 11.03 -25.03 -13.84
CA PHE A 31 10.23 -25.51 -12.70
C PHE A 31 8.74 -25.51 -13.05
N ASP A 32 8.30 -24.56 -13.90
CA ASP A 32 6.92 -24.37 -14.36
C ASP A 32 5.92 -24.23 -13.21
N PRO A 33 6.03 -23.15 -12.37
CA PRO A 33 5.13 -22.94 -11.25
C PRO A 33 3.72 -22.60 -11.72
N GLU A 34 2.71 -23.01 -10.95
CA GLU A 34 1.33 -22.58 -11.12
C GLU A 34 1.03 -21.27 -10.37
N ILE A 35 1.73 -21.07 -9.25
CA ILE A 35 1.61 -19.89 -8.40
C ILE A 35 3.01 -19.40 -8.03
N ILE A 36 3.17 -18.07 -8.04
CA ILE A 36 4.38 -17.42 -7.52
C ILE A 36 4.00 -16.62 -6.28
N ILE A 37 4.76 -16.78 -5.19
CA ILE A 37 4.67 -15.93 -3.99
C ILE A 37 5.92 -15.06 -3.97
N GLY A 38 5.75 -13.74 -3.96
CA GLY A 38 6.83 -12.77 -4.03
C GLY A 38 6.93 -11.91 -2.77
N HIS A 39 8.15 -11.78 -2.24
CA HIS A 39 8.46 -10.91 -1.12
C HIS A 39 9.45 -9.82 -1.54
N PRO A 40 9.01 -8.55 -1.63
CA PRO A 40 9.92 -7.42 -1.63
C PRO A 40 10.53 -7.29 -0.23
N THR A 41 11.85 -7.26 -0.12
CA THR A 41 12.56 -7.17 1.16
C THR A 41 13.54 -6.01 1.18
N PHE A 42 13.63 -5.34 2.35
CA PHE A 42 14.59 -4.27 2.60
C PHE A 42 14.80 -4.13 4.11
N HIS A 43 16.02 -4.46 4.60
CA HIS A 43 16.39 -4.42 6.02
C HIS A 43 15.35 -5.12 6.94
N CYS A 44 15.06 -6.38 6.65
CA CYS A 44 14.13 -7.22 7.42
C CYS A 44 14.70 -8.60 7.76
N GLU A 45 16.02 -8.69 7.90
CA GLU A 45 16.78 -9.91 8.20
C GLU A 45 16.28 -10.64 9.45
N ASP A 46 15.81 -9.90 10.44
CA ASP A 46 15.26 -10.47 11.68
C ASP A 46 13.91 -11.19 11.48
N ASN A 47 13.18 -10.87 10.40
CA ASN A 47 11.83 -11.38 10.15
C ASN A 47 11.71 -12.30 8.95
N ILE A 48 12.45 -12.02 7.87
CA ILE A 48 12.23 -12.70 6.57
C ILE A 48 12.43 -14.22 6.65
N GLY A 49 13.41 -14.70 7.41
CA GLY A 49 13.63 -16.14 7.58
C GLY A 49 12.42 -16.83 8.22
N SER A 50 11.82 -16.19 9.23
CA SER A 50 10.63 -16.67 9.91
C SER A 50 9.39 -16.59 9.02
N LEU A 51 9.27 -15.55 8.18
CA LEU A 51 8.19 -15.40 7.21
C LEU A 51 8.24 -16.49 6.15
N VAL A 52 9.39 -16.70 5.50
CA VAL A 52 9.58 -17.77 4.51
C VAL A 52 9.27 -19.16 5.09
N TYR A 53 9.67 -19.40 6.34
CA TYR A 53 9.29 -20.64 7.04
C TYR A 53 7.77 -20.80 7.12
N ARG A 54 7.03 -19.76 7.55
CA ARG A 54 5.57 -19.81 7.69
C ARG A 54 4.85 -19.89 6.33
N ASP A 55 5.41 -19.27 5.29
CA ASP A 55 4.87 -19.40 3.94
C ASP A 55 4.95 -20.83 3.42
N LEU A 56 6.10 -21.45 3.57
CA LEU A 56 6.30 -22.84 3.14
C LEU A 56 5.41 -23.80 3.92
N GLU A 57 5.24 -23.60 5.24
CA GLU A 57 4.27 -24.35 6.03
C GLU A 57 2.82 -24.15 5.56
N GLY A 58 2.49 -22.92 5.12
CA GLY A 58 1.19 -22.62 4.52
C GLY A 58 1.02 -23.29 3.16
N ILE A 59 2.02 -23.21 2.29
CA ILE A 59 2.04 -23.87 0.97
C ILE A 59 1.80 -25.36 1.13
N ARG A 60 2.52 -26.03 2.03
CA ARG A 60 2.36 -27.46 2.32
C ARG A 60 0.91 -27.83 2.69
N LYS A 61 0.21 -26.96 3.43
CA LYS A 61 -1.15 -27.20 3.93
C LYS A 61 -2.25 -26.77 2.96
N VAL A 62 -1.99 -25.78 2.13
CA VAL A 62 -3.01 -25.11 1.31
C VAL A 62 -2.81 -25.38 -0.17
N PHE A 63 -1.59 -25.33 -0.67
CA PHE A 63 -1.22 -25.48 -2.07
C PHE A 63 -0.44 -26.78 -2.32
N ASN A 64 -0.74 -27.84 -1.55
CA ASN A 64 -0.03 -29.12 -1.60
C ASN A 64 -0.03 -29.79 -2.97
N ASP A 65 -1.07 -29.52 -3.78
CA ASP A 65 -1.24 -30.08 -5.13
C ASP A 65 -0.68 -29.17 -6.24
N ASN A 66 -0.23 -27.96 -5.87
CA ASN A 66 0.28 -26.97 -6.82
C ASN A 66 1.81 -26.88 -6.78
N ARG A 67 2.41 -26.56 -7.91
CA ARG A 67 3.81 -26.11 -7.95
C ARG A 67 3.88 -24.64 -7.61
N VAL A 68 4.59 -24.31 -6.53
CA VAL A 68 4.70 -22.94 -6.01
C VAL A 68 6.15 -22.50 -5.98
N ALA A 69 6.43 -21.34 -6.58
CA ALA A 69 7.72 -20.68 -6.44
C ALA A 69 7.64 -19.52 -5.44
N VAL A 70 8.55 -19.50 -4.47
CA VAL A 70 8.71 -18.39 -3.51
C VAL A 70 9.92 -17.56 -3.92
N ILE A 71 9.73 -16.28 -4.17
CA ILE A 71 10.75 -15.35 -4.66
C ILE A 71 10.96 -14.24 -3.63
N ILE A 72 12.15 -14.17 -3.07
CA ILE A 72 12.59 -13.07 -2.22
C ILE A 72 13.41 -12.12 -3.08
N ALA A 73 12.82 -10.95 -3.39
CA ALA A 73 13.43 -9.89 -4.20
C ALA A 73 14.02 -8.83 -3.26
N ASP A 74 15.33 -8.92 -3.02
CA ASP A 74 16.01 -8.16 -1.99
C ASP A 74 16.56 -6.82 -2.49
N GLY A 75 16.21 -5.74 -1.77
CA GLY A 75 16.72 -4.39 -1.97
C GLY A 75 17.90 -4.03 -1.07
N THR A 76 18.14 -4.77 0.02
CA THR A 76 19.21 -4.48 0.97
C THR A 76 20.58 -4.63 0.32
N TYR A 77 20.78 -5.67 -0.47
CA TYR A 77 22.01 -5.87 -1.24
C TYR A 77 22.35 -4.66 -2.11
N ASN A 78 21.32 -4.00 -2.63
CA ASN A 78 21.44 -2.88 -3.56
C ASN A 78 21.77 -1.54 -2.88
N ASP A 79 21.68 -1.46 -1.55
CA ASP A 79 21.97 -0.24 -0.78
C ASP A 79 23.49 0.01 -0.63
N LYS A 80 24.27 -0.30 -1.67
CA LYS A 80 25.73 -0.09 -1.77
C LYS A 80 26.58 -0.85 -0.74
N SER A 81 25.95 -1.64 0.13
CA SER A 81 26.61 -2.41 1.18
C SER A 81 27.02 -3.80 0.73
N ASN A 82 26.43 -4.31 -0.38
CA ASN A 82 26.48 -5.72 -0.77
C ASN A 82 26.05 -6.65 0.39
N ASP A 83 25.12 -6.18 1.21
CA ASP A 83 24.63 -6.89 2.37
C ASP A 83 23.73 -8.06 1.93
N THR A 84 24.06 -9.27 2.33
CA THR A 84 23.32 -10.49 2.00
C THR A 84 22.49 -11.02 3.18
N SER A 85 22.37 -10.27 4.27
CA SER A 85 21.71 -10.72 5.51
C SER A 85 20.27 -11.18 5.28
N ASN A 86 19.47 -10.41 4.52
CA ASN A 86 18.11 -10.82 4.15
C ASN A 86 18.07 -12.10 3.34
N ILE A 87 18.97 -12.22 2.36
CA ILE A 87 19.06 -13.40 1.49
C ILE A 87 19.44 -14.64 2.32
N GLU A 88 20.45 -14.52 3.20
CA GLU A 88 20.89 -15.61 4.08
C GLU A 88 19.78 -16.02 5.05
N ALA A 89 19.11 -15.06 5.68
CA ALA A 89 18.01 -15.34 6.59
C ALA A 89 16.84 -16.06 5.89
N ALA A 90 16.48 -15.61 4.68
CA ALA A 90 15.44 -16.25 3.88
C ALA A 90 15.78 -17.69 3.51
N ILE A 91 17.02 -17.95 3.06
CA ILE A 91 17.53 -19.29 2.75
C ILE A 91 17.52 -20.19 4.00
N ALA A 92 17.95 -19.67 5.16
CA ALA A 92 17.92 -20.42 6.41
C ALA A 92 16.49 -20.81 6.80
N GLY A 93 15.53 -19.87 6.67
CA GLY A 93 14.11 -20.14 6.90
C GLY A 93 13.54 -21.22 5.97
N ALA A 94 13.89 -21.15 4.68
CA ALA A 94 13.49 -22.14 3.69
C ALA A 94 14.03 -23.53 4.00
N LYS A 95 15.32 -23.65 4.32
CA LYS A 95 15.94 -24.94 4.71
C LYS A 95 15.22 -25.56 5.89
N LYS A 96 15.01 -24.77 6.94
CA LYS A 96 14.31 -25.23 8.15
C LYS A 96 12.89 -25.73 7.85
N ALA A 97 12.14 -25.07 6.98
CA ALA A 97 10.80 -25.51 6.59
C ALA A 97 10.85 -26.82 5.78
N LEU A 98 11.73 -26.86 4.76
CA LEU A 98 11.85 -27.99 3.85
C LEU A 98 12.37 -29.28 4.54
N ASP A 99 13.04 -29.19 5.68
CA ASP A 99 13.41 -30.35 6.48
C ASP A 99 12.19 -31.18 6.94
N GLY A 100 11.04 -30.50 7.14
CA GLY A 100 9.76 -31.14 7.47
C GLY A 100 8.96 -31.68 6.27
N PHE A 101 9.42 -31.44 5.03
CA PHE A 101 8.71 -31.84 3.81
C PHE A 101 9.10 -33.24 3.37
N THR A 102 8.13 -34.00 2.87
CA THR A 102 8.39 -35.23 2.13
C THR A 102 9.09 -34.94 0.81
N GLU A 103 9.69 -35.96 0.20
CA GLU A 103 10.36 -35.79 -1.10
C GLU A 103 9.38 -35.30 -2.21
N GLN A 104 8.12 -35.73 -2.14
CA GLN A 104 7.11 -35.30 -3.10
C GLN A 104 6.72 -33.84 -2.91
N GLU A 105 6.49 -33.40 -1.69
CA GLU A 105 6.20 -32.00 -1.35
C GLU A 105 7.34 -31.08 -1.77
N ARG A 106 8.59 -31.51 -1.55
CA ARG A 106 9.78 -30.73 -1.99
C ARG A 106 9.85 -30.53 -3.49
N LYS A 107 9.36 -31.49 -4.30
CA LYS A 107 9.33 -31.35 -5.76
C LYS A 107 8.38 -30.26 -6.24
N ASN A 108 7.38 -29.93 -5.43
CA ASN A 108 6.35 -28.94 -5.76
C ASN A 108 6.73 -27.52 -5.29
N VAL A 109 7.89 -27.32 -4.68
CA VAL A 109 8.31 -26.02 -4.16
C VAL A 109 9.68 -25.63 -4.71
N LEU A 110 9.81 -24.38 -5.12
CA LEU A 110 11.07 -23.74 -5.48
C LEU A 110 11.21 -22.46 -4.66
N VAL A 111 12.38 -22.22 -4.09
CA VAL A 111 12.70 -20.98 -3.39
C VAL A 111 13.87 -20.29 -4.06
N TYR A 112 13.71 -19.01 -4.35
CA TYR A 112 14.76 -18.13 -4.82
C TYR A 112 14.91 -16.95 -3.86
N ALA A 113 16.13 -16.61 -3.48
CA ALA A 113 16.44 -15.35 -2.79
C ALA A 113 17.62 -14.66 -3.45
N GLY A 114 17.43 -13.40 -3.84
CA GLY A 114 18.50 -12.63 -4.51
C GLY A 114 18.12 -11.16 -4.72
N PRO A 115 19.12 -10.36 -5.11
CA PRO A 115 18.92 -8.92 -5.30
C PRO A 115 18.07 -8.62 -6.54
N HIS A 116 17.31 -7.51 -6.48
CA HIS A 116 16.58 -6.99 -7.64
C HIS A 116 17.37 -5.90 -8.42
N GLU A 117 18.66 -5.74 -8.17
CA GLU A 117 19.52 -4.67 -8.71
C GLU A 117 19.43 -4.51 -10.24
N GLY A 118 19.27 -5.59 -10.98
CA GLY A 118 19.13 -5.55 -12.45
C GLY A 118 17.86 -4.86 -12.96
N TYR A 119 16.90 -4.58 -12.08
CA TYR A 119 15.58 -3.99 -12.39
C TYR A 119 15.43 -2.56 -11.89
N ASP A 120 16.46 -2.02 -11.24
CA ASP A 120 16.48 -0.65 -10.74
C ASP A 120 16.54 0.38 -11.88
N SER A 121 16.14 1.60 -11.59
CA SER A 121 16.39 2.74 -12.46
C SER A 121 17.88 3.10 -12.48
N ALA A 122 18.31 3.92 -13.46
CA ALA A 122 19.70 4.40 -13.54
C ALA A 122 20.15 5.14 -12.27
N ASN A 123 19.21 5.74 -11.54
CA ASN A 123 19.41 6.43 -10.26
C ASN A 123 19.08 5.50 -9.10
N PHE A 124 19.67 4.35 -9.02
CA PHE A 124 19.53 3.35 -7.99
C PHE A 124 18.49 3.67 -6.89
N SER A 125 17.47 2.85 -6.77
CA SER A 125 16.50 2.89 -5.67
C SER A 125 16.22 1.47 -5.20
N PRO A 126 16.39 1.13 -3.93
CA PRO A 126 16.01 -0.16 -3.38
C PRO A 126 14.48 -0.30 -3.24
N GLY A 127 13.71 0.54 -3.94
CA GLY A 127 12.28 0.69 -3.78
C GLY A 127 11.47 -0.60 -3.99
N LYS A 128 10.38 -0.73 -3.25
CA LYS A 128 9.44 -1.86 -3.29
C LYS A 128 8.97 -2.18 -4.72
N GLY A 129 8.69 -1.15 -5.53
CA GLY A 129 8.24 -1.33 -6.89
C GLY A 129 9.29 -1.97 -7.81
N ASN A 130 10.58 -1.77 -7.56
CA ASN A 130 11.64 -2.46 -8.32
C ASN A 130 11.62 -3.97 -8.06
N ALA A 131 11.35 -4.38 -6.81
CA ALA A 131 11.16 -5.80 -6.48
C ALA A 131 9.93 -6.39 -7.18
N PHE A 132 8.81 -5.66 -7.21
CA PHE A 132 7.62 -6.07 -7.97
C PHE A 132 7.92 -6.21 -9.46
N LYS A 133 8.62 -5.23 -10.03
CA LYS A 133 9.01 -5.24 -11.45
C LYS A 133 9.84 -6.47 -11.77
N MET A 134 10.81 -6.83 -10.94
CA MET A 134 11.60 -8.05 -11.09
C MET A 134 10.67 -9.28 -11.14
N ILE A 135 9.79 -9.45 -10.16
CA ILE A 135 8.92 -10.63 -10.06
C ILE A 135 8.00 -10.71 -11.29
N PHE A 136 7.43 -9.59 -11.72
CA PHE A 136 6.55 -9.54 -12.91
C PHE A 136 7.30 -9.87 -14.21
N GLU A 137 8.52 -9.35 -14.41
CA GLU A 137 9.30 -9.63 -15.62
C GLU A 137 9.78 -11.09 -15.64
N GLU A 138 10.21 -11.63 -14.50
CA GLU A 138 10.73 -13.00 -14.42
C GLU A 138 9.63 -14.08 -14.50
N MET A 139 8.37 -13.72 -14.27
CA MET A 139 7.23 -14.60 -14.50
C MET A 139 6.96 -14.86 -16.00
N GLU A 140 7.35 -13.95 -16.90
CA GLU A 140 6.97 -14.00 -18.33
C GLU A 140 7.16 -15.35 -19.00
N PRO A 141 8.28 -16.06 -18.81
CA PRO A 141 8.50 -17.34 -19.51
C PRO A 141 7.78 -18.52 -18.86
N THR A 142 6.98 -18.30 -17.80
CA THR A 142 6.29 -19.34 -17.05
C THR A 142 4.83 -19.48 -17.47
N LYS A 143 4.17 -20.55 -17.00
CA LYS A 143 2.74 -20.74 -17.12
C LYS A 143 2.00 -20.46 -15.80
N ALA A 144 2.65 -19.75 -14.87
CA ALA A 144 2.02 -19.40 -13.60
C ALA A 144 0.70 -18.65 -13.83
N ASN A 145 -0.35 -19.07 -13.14
CA ASN A 145 -1.69 -18.49 -13.25
C ASN A 145 -1.83 -17.21 -12.46
N ALA A 146 -1.03 -17.09 -11.38
CA ALA A 146 -1.12 -15.95 -10.46
C ALA A 146 0.20 -15.66 -9.73
N ILE A 147 0.33 -14.40 -9.30
CA ILE A 147 1.34 -13.95 -8.35
C ILE A 147 0.66 -13.43 -7.10
N LEU A 148 1.06 -13.93 -5.93
CA LEU A 148 0.75 -13.38 -4.61
C LEU A 148 1.98 -12.58 -4.13
N LEU A 149 1.83 -11.29 -3.91
CA LEU A 149 2.85 -10.42 -3.32
C LEU A 149 2.52 -10.19 -1.84
N LEU A 150 3.50 -10.31 -0.99
CA LEU A 150 3.38 -10.16 0.47
C LEU A 150 4.54 -9.33 1.00
N ASP A 151 4.27 -8.39 1.91
CA ASP A 151 5.32 -7.58 2.53
C ASP A 151 6.35 -8.46 3.27
N GLY A 152 7.63 -8.11 3.18
CA GLY A 152 8.75 -8.93 3.68
C GLY A 152 8.95 -8.91 5.21
N ASP A 153 8.20 -8.05 5.94
CA ASP A 153 8.28 -7.86 7.39
C ASP A 153 7.09 -8.47 8.16
N LEU A 154 6.24 -9.25 7.50
CA LEU A 154 5.06 -9.86 8.11
C LEU A 154 5.41 -10.87 9.20
N ARG A 155 4.61 -10.85 10.29
CA ARG A 155 4.72 -11.79 11.42
C ARG A 155 3.50 -12.70 11.56
N ASN A 156 2.54 -12.60 10.66
CA ASN A 156 1.32 -13.41 10.64
C ASN A 156 1.60 -14.90 10.37
N ASP A 157 0.68 -15.77 10.82
CA ASP A 157 0.56 -17.12 10.23
C ASP A 157 0.05 -17.00 8.81
N MET A 158 0.79 -17.53 7.85
CA MET A 158 0.45 -17.42 6.43
C MET A 158 -0.61 -18.43 5.99
N THR A 159 -0.81 -19.51 6.73
CA THR A 159 -1.77 -20.58 6.38
C THR A 159 -3.22 -20.04 6.21
N PRO A 160 -3.77 -19.24 7.15
CA PRO A 160 -5.10 -18.65 6.97
C PRO A 160 -5.19 -17.73 5.76
N TRP A 161 -4.18 -16.88 5.54
CA TRP A 161 -4.12 -15.93 4.43
C TRP A 161 -4.11 -16.65 3.08
N GLN A 162 -3.18 -17.59 2.91
CA GLN A 162 -3.08 -18.39 1.69
C GLN A 162 -4.37 -19.16 1.39
N ARG A 163 -5.07 -19.66 2.42
CA ARG A 163 -6.37 -20.31 2.27
C ARG A 163 -7.45 -19.37 1.72
N VAL A 164 -7.45 -18.10 2.16
CA VAL A 164 -8.39 -17.10 1.63
C VAL A 164 -8.09 -16.83 0.16
N TYR A 165 -6.82 -16.57 -0.19
CA TYR A 165 -6.44 -16.34 -1.59
C TYR A 165 -6.81 -17.54 -2.48
N LYS A 166 -6.53 -18.77 -2.06
CA LYS A 166 -6.92 -19.99 -2.81
C LYS A 166 -8.42 -20.06 -3.05
N LYS A 167 -9.24 -19.82 -2.01
CA LYS A 167 -10.71 -19.82 -2.15
C LYS A 167 -11.20 -18.78 -3.16
N VAL A 168 -10.58 -17.59 -3.20
CA VAL A 168 -10.96 -16.54 -4.16
C VAL A 168 -10.58 -16.95 -5.58
N ILE A 169 -9.40 -17.55 -5.78
CA ILE A 169 -8.99 -18.09 -7.09
C ILE A 169 -9.99 -19.15 -7.56
N GLU A 170 -10.28 -20.14 -6.73
CA GLU A 170 -11.23 -21.21 -7.04
C GLU A 170 -12.64 -20.66 -7.38
N HIS A 171 -13.09 -19.66 -6.63
CA HIS A 171 -14.34 -18.96 -6.92
C HIS A 171 -14.30 -18.23 -8.27
N HIS A 172 -13.19 -17.51 -8.53
CA HIS A 172 -13.00 -16.76 -9.77
C HIS A 172 -12.99 -17.69 -10.99
N GLU A 173 -12.18 -18.72 -10.96
CA GLU A 173 -12.08 -19.71 -12.05
C GLU A 173 -13.41 -20.39 -12.35
N LYS A 174 -14.21 -20.65 -11.31
CA LYS A 174 -15.54 -21.27 -11.46
C LYS A 174 -16.57 -20.33 -12.06
N HIS A 175 -16.57 -19.04 -11.69
CA HIS A 175 -17.65 -18.12 -12.02
C HIS A 175 -17.31 -17.11 -13.11
N TYR A 176 -16.03 -16.86 -13.35
CA TYR A 176 -15.52 -15.84 -14.28
C TYR A 176 -14.33 -16.35 -15.11
N PRO A 177 -14.47 -17.54 -15.72
CA PRO A 177 -13.36 -18.14 -16.47
C PRO A 177 -12.97 -17.24 -17.65
N GLY A 178 -11.68 -16.93 -17.75
CA GLY A 178 -11.12 -16.09 -18.81
C GLY A 178 -11.11 -14.59 -18.53
N GLU A 179 -11.67 -14.12 -17.42
CA GLU A 179 -11.44 -12.78 -16.92
C GLU A 179 -10.13 -12.73 -16.11
N ASP A 180 -9.52 -11.55 -16.02
CA ASP A 180 -8.42 -11.31 -15.09
C ASP A 180 -8.93 -10.98 -13.69
N PHE A 181 -8.07 -11.13 -12.68
CA PHE A 181 -8.39 -10.72 -11.31
C PHE A 181 -7.26 -9.93 -10.66
N PHE A 182 -7.69 -9.05 -9.77
CA PHE A 182 -6.86 -8.37 -8.81
C PHE A 182 -7.47 -8.53 -7.42
N ILE A 183 -6.72 -9.11 -6.48
CA ILE A 183 -7.13 -9.30 -5.10
C ILE A 183 -6.30 -8.38 -4.22
N THR A 184 -6.95 -7.56 -3.42
CA THR A 184 -6.31 -6.69 -2.43
C THR A 184 -6.79 -7.02 -1.03
N ALA A 185 -5.99 -6.72 -0.01
CA ALA A 185 -6.30 -7.07 1.36
C ALA A 185 -6.85 -5.89 2.16
N ARG A 186 -7.82 -6.20 3.02
CA ARG A 186 -8.31 -5.33 4.07
C ARG A 186 -7.99 -5.94 5.43
N TYR A 187 -7.60 -5.07 6.37
CA TYR A 187 -7.18 -5.50 7.70
C TYR A 187 -8.01 -4.90 8.80
N ALA A 188 -8.04 -5.59 9.95
CA ALA A 188 -8.35 -4.96 11.20
C ALA A 188 -7.20 -3.99 11.55
N ARG A 189 -7.50 -2.69 11.59
CA ARG A 189 -6.49 -1.64 11.87
C ARG A 189 -6.95 -0.75 13.00
N HIS A 190 -5.99 -0.20 13.74
CA HIS A 190 -6.28 0.90 14.66
C HIS A 190 -6.75 2.12 13.87
N ILE A 191 -7.65 2.91 14.46
CA ILE A 191 -8.24 4.09 13.79
C ILE A 191 -7.17 5.09 13.31
N VAL A 192 -6.03 5.15 13.98
CA VAL A 192 -4.89 6.02 13.61
C VAL A 192 -4.03 5.42 12.51
N ASP A 193 -4.09 4.11 12.27
CA ASP A 193 -3.25 3.43 11.26
C ASP A 193 -3.83 3.48 9.84
N ALA A 194 -5.12 3.80 9.70
CA ALA A 194 -5.80 3.84 8.40
C ALA A 194 -5.81 5.23 7.74
N SER A 195 -4.91 6.11 8.10
CA SER A 195 -4.96 7.53 7.71
C SER A 195 -4.81 7.75 6.20
N LEU A 196 -3.82 7.11 5.58
CA LEU A 196 -3.58 7.24 4.14
C LEU A 196 -4.71 6.57 3.33
N THR A 197 -5.14 5.38 3.76
CA THR A 197 -6.30 4.68 3.21
C THR A 197 -7.54 5.57 3.24
N ARG A 198 -7.80 6.23 4.38
CA ARG A 198 -8.97 7.07 4.56
C ARG A 198 -8.90 8.37 3.77
N ASN A 199 -7.80 9.11 3.91
CA ASN A 199 -7.71 10.47 3.39
C ASN A 199 -7.40 10.53 1.89
N VAL A 200 -6.72 9.54 1.36
CA VAL A 200 -6.21 9.55 -0.01
C VAL A 200 -6.76 8.39 -0.84
N VAL A 201 -6.47 7.16 -0.45
CA VAL A 201 -6.73 5.98 -1.28
C VAL A 201 -8.23 5.77 -1.51
N GLY A 202 -9.02 5.75 -0.42
CA GLY A 202 -10.47 5.61 -0.53
C GLY A 202 -11.10 6.66 -1.46
N PRO A 203 -10.89 7.97 -1.24
CA PRO A 203 -11.39 9.00 -2.14
C PRO A 203 -10.91 8.85 -3.59
N LEU A 204 -9.61 8.69 -3.83
CA LEU A 204 -9.07 8.72 -5.18
C LEU A 204 -9.41 7.46 -6.00
N THR A 205 -9.53 6.29 -5.37
CA THR A 205 -10.03 5.08 -6.07
C THR A 205 -11.45 5.27 -6.59
N THR A 206 -12.30 6.07 -5.91
CA THR A 206 -13.65 6.37 -6.40
C THR A 206 -13.64 7.16 -7.70
N LEU A 207 -12.66 8.03 -7.93
CA LEU A 207 -12.50 8.74 -9.22
C LEU A 207 -12.13 7.77 -10.35
N MET A 208 -11.42 6.70 -10.03
CA MET A 208 -11.10 5.65 -11.01
C MET A 208 -12.31 4.77 -11.34
N GLY A 209 -13.32 4.73 -10.48
CA GLY A 209 -14.57 4.02 -10.75
C GLY A 209 -15.03 3.06 -9.69
N SER A 210 -14.19 2.66 -8.74
CA SER A 210 -14.50 1.71 -7.69
C SER A 210 -13.99 2.19 -6.34
N TYR A 211 -14.69 1.85 -5.26
CA TYR A 211 -14.20 2.10 -3.90
C TYR A 211 -13.34 0.91 -3.47
N VAL A 212 -12.01 1.09 -3.45
CA VAL A 212 -11.03 0.05 -3.09
C VAL A 212 -10.11 0.55 -1.97
N PRO A 213 -10.58 0.56 -0.71
CA PRO A 213 -9.79 1.06 0.43
C PRO A 213 -8.53 0.24 0.69
N GLY A 214 -8.52 -1.05 0.37
CA GLY A 214 -7.35 -1.92 0.45
C GLY A 214 -6.25 -1.66 -0.57
N GLY A 215 -6.41 -0.68 -1.47
CA GLY A 215 -5.54 -0.45 -2.63
C GLY A 215 -4.07 -0.10 -2.36
N ILE A 216 -3.65 -0.05 -1.10
CA ILE A 216 -2.26 0.07 -0.67
C ILE A 216 -1.91 -0.97 0.39
N SER A 217 -2.57 -2.11 0.37
CA SER A 217 -2.35 -3.15 1.40
C SER A 217 -0.95 -3.74 1.38
N GLY A 218 -0.30 -3.75 0.23
CA GLY A 218 0.98 -4.41 0.01
C GLY A 218 0.89 -5.91 -0.19
N ASP A 219 -0.20 -6.51 0.27
CA ASP A 219 -0.47 -7.95 0.20
C ASP A 219 -1.57 -8.16 -0.85
N ILE A 220 -1.15 -8.35 -2.09
CA ILE A 220 -2.02 -8.37 -3.28
C ILE A 220 -1.79 -9.62 -4.11
N MET A 221 -2.81 -10.02 -4.86
CA MET A 221 -2.67 -11.10 -5.83
C MET A 221 -3.20 -10.69 -7.19
N LEU A 222 -2.46 -11.06 -8.23
CA LEU A 222 -2.79 -10.75 -9.61
C LEU A 222 -2.84 -12.03 -10.44
N SER A 223 -3.81 -12.12 -11.39
CA SER A 223 -3.80 -13.12 -12.43
C SER A 223 -2.63 -12.91 -13.40
N ALA A 224 -2.31 -13.93 -14.18
CA ALA A 224 -1.27 -13.84 -15.20
C ALA A 224 -1.52 -12.71 -16.22
N GLY A 225 -2.76 -12.50 -16.64
CA GLY A 225 -3.12 -11.43 -17.56
C GLY A 225 -2.97 -10.04 -16.93
N ALA A 226 -3.35 -9.87 -15.66
CA ALA A 226 -3.12 -8.64 -14.92
C ALA A 226 -1.62 -8.36 -14.80
N VAL A 227 -0.79 -9.35 -14.47
CA VAL A 227 0.68 -9.21 -14.43
C VAL A 227 1.26 -8.82 -15.80
N ALA A 228 0.75 -9.38 -16.88
CA ALA A 228 1.22 -9.03 -18.23
C ALA A 228 1.02 -7.55 -18.55
N LYS A 229 -0.09 -6.95 -18.08
CA LYS A 229 -0.36 -5.50 -18.19
C LYS A 229 0.58 -4.67 -17.32
N GLU A 230 0.82 -5.12 -16.09
CA GLU A 230 1.77 -4.46 -15.17
C GLU A 230 3.21 -4.42 -15.73
N ARG A 231 3.64 -5.46 -16.42
CA ARG A 231 4.97 -5.56 -17.02
C ARG A 231 5.24 -4.47 -18.06
N ILE A 232 4.26 -4.15 -18.89
CA ILE A 232 4.37 -3.13 -19.95
C ILE A 232 3.99 -1.72 -19.48
N ALA A 233 3.52 -1.56 -18.26
CA ALA A 233 3.16 -0.27 -17.70
C ALA A 233 4.38 0.66 -17.56
N ASN A 234 4.12 1.97 -17.42
CA ASN A 234 5.18 2.94 -17.17
C ASN A 234 5.70 2.84 -15.73
N TRP A 235 6.94 2.42 -15.57
CA TRP A 235 7.65 2.31 -14.29
C TRP A 235 8.48 3.56 -14.01
N ASN A 236 7.82 4.66 -13.68
CA ASN A 236 8.44 5.90 -13.23
C ASN A 236 8.95 5.79 -11.78
N ASP A 237 9.60 6.84 -11.28
CA ASP A 237 10.23 6.82 -9.96
C ASP A 237 9.22 6.62 -8.81
N ALA A 238 8.01 7.20 -8.89
CA ALA A 238 7.00 7.01 -7.86
C ALA A 238 6.53 5.55 -7.79
N ARG A 239 6.30 4.91 -8.95
CA ARG A 239 5.89 3.51 -9.05
C ARG A 239 7.00 2.55 -8.64
N ARG A 240 8.27 2.90 -8.82
CA ARG A 240 9.41 2.08 -8.39
C ARG A 240 9.60 2.04 -6.87
N ASN A 241 8.92 2.92 -6.15
CA ASN A 241 8.93 3.03 -4.69
C ASN A 241 7.59 2.59 -4.06
N TYR A 242 7.17 3.22 -2.97
CA TYR A 242 5.89 2.94 -2.28
C TYR A 242 4.63 3.31 -3.08
N GLY A 243 4.77 4.02 -4.19
CA GLY A 243 3.66 4.29 -5.11
C GLY A 243 3.23 3.07 -5.93
N THR A 244 3.97 1.95 -5.88
CA THR A 244 3.65 0.77 -6.68
C THR A 244 2.26 0.21 -6.35
N ASP A 245 1.90 0.14 -5.07
CA ASP A 245 0.64 -0.48 -4.63
C ASP A 245 -0.57 0.29 -5.20
N ILE A 246 -0.59 1.62 -5.07
CA ILE A 246 -1.68 2.43 -5.59
C ILE A 246 -1.72 2.48 -7.12
N ALA A 247 -0.55 2.49 -7.78
CA ALA A 247 -0.49 2.46 -9.23
C ALA A 247 -1.06 1.15 -9.78
N THR A 248 -0.65 0.02 -9.23
CA THR A 248 -1.21 -1.30 -9.59
C THR A 248 -2.71 -1.35 -9.33
N THR A 249 -3.20 -0.82 -8.21
CA THR A 249 -4.63 -0.75 -7.92
C THR A 249 -5.38 0.06 -8.98
N PHE A 250 -4.87 1.23 -9.37
CA PHE A 250 -5.52 2.08 -10.37
C PHE A 250 -5.52 1.44 -11.75
N ASP A 251 -4.44 0.79 -12.15
CA ASP A 251 -4.35 0.08 -13.42
C ASP A 251 -5.39 -1.03 -13.50
N ASN A 252 -5.59 -1.78 -12.41
CA ASN A 252 -6.58 -2.84 -12.36
C ASN A 252 -8.04 -2.33 -12.25
N ILE A 253 -8.28 -1.19 -11.56
CA ILE A 253 -9.62 -0.54 -11.59
C ILE A 253 -9.95 -0.04 -13.00
N ALA A 254 -8.97 0.47 -13.72
CA ALA A 254 -9.15 1.02 -15.06
C ALA A 254 -9.38 -0.06 -16.13
N ASP A 255 -8.97 -1.28 -15.88
CA ASP A 255 -9.13 -2.38 -16.82
C ASP A 255 -10.52 -3.04 -16.72
N PRO A 256 -11.37 -2.94 -17.74
CA PRO A 256 -12.71 -3.50 -17.72
C PRO A 256 -12.74 -5.05 -17.69
N ASN A 257 -11.62 -5.71 -18.04
CA ASN A 257 -11.52 -7.17 -18.03
C ASN A 257 -10.97 -7.71 -16.72
N THR A 258 -10.64 -6.86 -15.76
CA THR A 258 -10.13 -7.26 -14.45
C THR A 258 -11.21 -7.17 -13.39
N ARG A 259 -11.48 -8.29 -12.72
CA ARG A 259 -12.39 -8.35 -11.57
C ARG A 259 -11.65 -8.09 -10.27
N ILE A 260 -12.16 -7.15 -9.49
CA ILE A 260 -11.53 -6.74 -8.24
C ILE A 260 -12.17 -7.45 -7.06
N TYR A 261 -11.32 -8.04 -6.23
CA TYR A 261 -11.69 -8.67 -4.96
C TYR A 261 -11.00 -7.92 -3.82
N GLU A 262 -11.71 -7.73 -2.72
CA GLU A 262 -11.15 -7.28 -1.46
C GLU A 262 -11.36 -8.34 -0.39
N VAL A 263 -10.28 -8.86 0.19
CA VAL A 263 -10.32 -9.93 1.19
C VAL A 263 -9.97 -9.40 2.57
N TYR A 264 -10.72 -9.84 3.60
CA TYR A 264 -10.38 -9.53 4.98
C TYR A 264 -9.38 -10.57 5.51
N LEU A 265 -8.23 -10.09 6.00
CA LEU A 265 -7.13 -10.94 6.48
C LEU A 265 -6.83 -10.80 7.99
N GLY A 266 -7.75 -10.21 8.76
CA GLY A 266 -7.54 -9.97 10.19
C GLY A 266 -6.54 -8.84 10.46
N ALA A 267 -5.80 -8.93 11.57
CA ALA A 267 -4.76 -7.96 11.88
C ALA A 267 -3.50 -8.21 11.05
N LYS A 268 -2.93 -7.16 10.48
CA LYS A 268 -1.59 -7.21 9.87
C LYS A 268 -0.55 -6.98 10.96
N LEU A 269 0.24 -8.01 11.24
CA LEU A 269 1.33 -7.97 12.21
C LEU A 269 2.65 -7.76 11.47
N HIS A 270 3.29 -6.63 11.65
CA HIS A 270 4.56 -6.25 11.04
C HIS A 270 5.36 -5.37 12.00
N ASP A 271 6.57 -5.03 11.62
CA ASP A 271 7.40 -4.13 12.42
C ASP A 271 6.82 -2.73 12.49
N VAL A 272 7.16 -2.02 13.57
CA VAL A 272 6.78 -0.61 13.73
C VAL A 272 7.40 0.20 12.58
N THR A 273 6.57 0.90 11.84
CA THR A 273 7.05 1.78 10.77
C THR A 273 7.69 3.02 11.40
N ASP A 274 8.96 3.25 11.10
CA ASP A 274 9.68 4.41 11.63
C ASP A 274 9.16 5.75 11.05
N ASP A 275 9.43 6.84 11.78
CA ASP A 275 8.99 8.19 11.38
C ASP A 275 9.60 8.65 10.04
N ALA A 276 10.79 8.17 9.67
CA ALA A 276 11.42 8.52 8.40
C ALA A 276 10.63 7.93 7.23
N LYS A 277 10.24 6.66 7.30
CA LYS A 277 9.35 6.02 6.29
C LYS A 277 7.99 6.70 6.25
N LEU A 278 7.38 6.99 7.41
CA LEU A 278 6.09 7.68 7.50
C LEU A 278 6.11 9.10 6.92
N SER A 279 7.27 9.75 6.86
CA SER A 279 7.39 11.09 6.28
C SER A 279 7.46 11.08 4.74
N ILE A 280 7.96 10.01 4.14
CA ILE A 280 8.21 9.89 2.69
C ILE A 280 7.06 9.18 1.97
N MET A 281 6.55 8.11 2.56
CA MET A 281 5.53 7.24 1.95
C MET A 281 4.27 7.98 1.47
N PRO A 282 3.65 8.89 2.23
CA PRO A 282 2.44 9.58 1.75
C PRO A 282 2.68 10.36 0.46
N GLY A 283 3.81 11.06 0.35
CA GLY A 283 4.17 11.81 -0.84
C GLY A 283 4.35 10.90 -2.07
N GLN A 284 4.95 9.72 -1.91
CA GLN A 284 5.12 8.75 -3.01
C GLN A 284 3.78 8.15 -3.45
N VAL A 285 2.91 7.78 -2.50
CA VAL A 285 1.57 7.26 -2.80
C VAL A 285 0.70 8.33 -3.48
N ILE A 286 0.69 9.55 -2.97
CA ILE A 286 -0.03 10.68 -3.57
C ILE A 286 0.48 10.96 -4.98
N GLY A 287 1.80 11.04 -5.16
CA GLY A 287 2.41 11.29 -6.47
C GLY A 287 2.01 10.23 -7.49
N ALA A 288 2.14 8.96 -7.16
CA ALA A 288 1.76 7.86 -8.04
C ALA A 288 0.24 7.87 -8.36
N ALA A 289 -0.61 8.19 -7.39
CA ALA A 289 -2.05 8.31 -7.62
C ALA A 289 -2.38 9.45 -8.61
N LEU A 290 -1.78 10.63 -8.44
CA LEU A 290 -2.00 11.77 -9.34
C LEU A 290 -1.49 11.48 -10.75
N GLU A 291 -0.33 10.84 -10.90
CA GLU A 291 0.21 10.43 -12.20
C GLU A 291 -0.74 9.47 -12.92
N ARG A 292 -1.30 8.48 -12.20
CA ARG A 292 -2.25 7.52 -12.81
C ARG A 292 -3.58 8.18 -13.17
N ILE A 293 -4.06 9.14 -12.39
CA ILE A 293 -5.26 9.91 -12.71
C ILE A 293 -5.05 10.70 -14.02
N LEU A 294 -3.93 11.41 -14.16
CA LEU A 294 -3.61 12.13 -15.39
C LEU A 294 -3.42 11.19 -16.58
N TYR A 295 -2.74 10.05 -16.38
CA TYR A 295 -2.56 9.04 -17.42
C TYR A 295 -3.89 8.57 -18.00
N TYR A 296 -4.85 8.19 -17.15
CA TYR A 296 -6.17 7.72 -17.63
C TYR A 296 -7.07 8.84 -18.11
N GLU A 297 -6.85 10.07 -17.69
CA GLU A 297 -7.54 11.22 -18.27
C GLU A 297 -7.04 11.50 -19.70
N ASP A 298 -5.73 11.44 -19.93
CA ASP A 298 -5.15 11.65 -21.25
C ASP A 298 -5.56 10.57 -22.25
N PHE A 299 -5.62 9.31 -21.80
CA PHE A 299 -5.89 8.16 -22.66
C PHE A 299 -7.37 7.92 -22.94
N ASP A 300 -8.22 7.93 -21.92
CA ASP A 300 -9.63 7.50 -22.04
C ASP A 300 -10.64 8.50 -21.47
N ARG A 301 -10.19 9.64 -21.00
CA ARG A 301 -11.00 10.69 -20.35
C ARG A 301 -11.92 10.18 -19.25
N ARG A 302 -11.52 9.11 -18.60
CA ARG A 302 -12.30 8.38 -17.60
C ARG A 302 -12.73 9.28 -16.45
N ILE A 303 -11.84 10.14 -15.97
CA ILE A 303 -12.09 11.00 -14.81
C ILE A 303 -13.08 12.10 -15.20
N THR A 304 -12.83 12.85 -16.28
CA THR A 304 -13.74 13.91 -16.76
C THR A 304 -15.14 13.37 -16.99
N TYR A 305 -15.26 12.20 -17.63
CA TYR A 305 -16.56 11.57 -17.86
C TYR A 305 -17.32 11.29 -16.54
N ARG A 306 -16.63 10.82 -15.50
CA ARG A 306 -17.22 10.59 -14.17
C ARG A 306 -17.54 11.87 -13.42
N LEU A 307 -16.81 12.95 -13.66
CA LEU A 307 -17.10 14.26 -13.07
C LEU A 307 -18.36 14.90 -13.66
N GLU A 308 -18.58 14.71 -14.96
CA GLU A 308 -19.67 15.33 -15.72
C GLU A 308 -20.98 14.52 -15.66
N ASN A 309 -20.91 13.22 -15.32
CA ASN A 309 -22.04 12.33 -15.34
C ASN A 309 -22.28 11.69 -13.97
N ASP A 310 -23.54 11.43 -13.65
CA ASP A 310 -23.91 10.73 -12.42
C ASP A 310 -23.79 9.20 -12.61
N ILE A 311 -22.54 8.72 -12.56
CA ILE A 311 -22.22 7.31 -12.73
C ILE A 311 -22.04 6.69 -11.35
N PRO A 312 -22.71 5.58 -11.04
CA PRO A 312 -22.49 4.87 -9.80
C PRO A 312 -21.09 4.23 -9.78
N LEU A 313 -20.56 4.02 -8.58
CA LEU A 313 -19.34 3.21 -8.40
C LEU A 313 -19.60 1.76 -8.79
N GLU A 314 -18.66 1.18 -9.48
CA GLU A 314 -18.65 -0.26 -9.77
C GLU A 314 -18.45 -1.04 -8.48
N LYS A 315 -19.18 -2.13 -8.35
CA LYS A 315 -19.08 -2.98 -7.17
C LYS A 315 -17.90 -3.94 -7.31
N ILE A 316 -17.07 -3.95 -6.30
CA ILE A 316 -16.05 -4.99 -6.12
C ILE A 316 -16.62 -6.17 -5.32
N VAL A 317 -16.00 -7.33 -5.42
CA VAL A 317 -16.37 -8.49 -4.61
C VAL A 317 -15.66 -8.42 -3.26
N VAL A 318 -16.41 -8.26 -2.18
CA VAL A 318 -15.87 -8.19 -0.82
C VAL A 318 -16.03 -9.53 -0.13
N TRP A 319 -14.90 -10.09 0.32
CA TRP A 319 -14.82 -11.28 1.17
C TRP A 319 -14.48 -10.81 2.58
N ASP A 320 -15.50 -10.65 3.39
CA ASP A 320 -15.38 -10.19 4.77
C ASP A 320 -14.99 -11.31 5.75
N SER A 321 -14.94 -11.00 7.05
CA SER A 321 -14.55 -11.94 8.09
C SER A 321 -15.41 -13.22 8.13
N ASP A 322 -16.69 -13.12 7.82
CA ASP A 322 -17.60 -14.28 7.83
C ASP A 322 -17.27 -15.25 6.71
N GLN A 323 -16.83 -14.75 5.55
CA GLN A 323 -16.42 -15.55 4.40
C GLN A 323 -14.98 -16.07 4.53
N THR A 324 -14.09 -15.31 5.17
CA THR A 324 -12.67 -15.68 5.28
C THR A 324 -12.40 -16.68 6.40
N ASN A 325 -13.26 -16.82 7.39
CA ASN A 325 -13.05 -17.59 8.63
C ASN A 325 -11.76 -17.15 9.38
N ILE A 326 -11.42 -15.87 9.30
CA ILE A 326 -10.32 -15.28 10.05
C ILE A 326 -10.90 -14.53 11.23
N ASP A 327 -10.50 -14.92 12.44
CA ASP A 327 -10.93 -14.27 13.66
C ASP A 327 -10.46 -12.82 13.72
N PHE A 328 -11.30 -11.98 14.31
CA PHE A 328 -10.91 -10.61 14.61
C PHE A 328 -9.86 -10.63 15.72
N ILE A 329 -8.66 -10.19 15.38
CA ILE A 329 -7.58 -9.95 16.33
C ILE A 329 -7.45 -8.44 16.50
N ASN A 330 -7.46 -7.97 17.75
CA ASN A 330 -7.17 -6.56 18.04
C ASN A 330 -5.70 -6.27 17.72
N PRO A 331 -5.38 -5.48 16.69
CA PRO A 331 -3.99 -5.32 16.25
C PRO A 331 -3.13 -4.46 17.18
N GLY A 332 -3.74 -3.70 18.09
CA GLY A 332 -3.05 -2.56 18.68
C GLY A 332 -2.68 -1.52 17.61
N THR A 333 -1.97 -0.47 17.98
CA THR A 333 -1.37 0.43 16.98
C THR A 333 0.04 0.01 16.67
N THR A 334 0.39 -0.01 15.37
CA THR A 334 1.76 -0.22 14.90
C THR A 334 2.53 1.09 14.75
N ASN A 335 1.84 2.24 14.89
CA ASN A 335 2.45 3.55 14.74
C ASN A 335 2.67 4.19 16.10
N VAL A 336 3.90 4.62 16.35
CA VAL A 336 4.20 5.58 17.42
C VAL A 336 3.72 6.95 16.94
N PHE A 337 2.51 7.33 17.36
CA PHE A 337 1.92 8.60 16.96
C PHE A 337 1.99 9.61 18.10
N ASN A 338 2.76 10.68 17.87
CA ASN A 338 2.86 11.80 18.80
C ASN A 338 2.30 13.06 18.16
N ILE A 339 1.13 13.52 18.65
CA ILE A 339 0.44 14.71 18.13
C ILE A 339 1.33 15.95 18.25
N ASP A 340 2.03 16.14 19.37
CA ASP A 340 2.85 17.33 19.57
C ASP A 340 4.02 17.38 18.60
N LEU A 341 4.73 16.28 18.39
CA LEU A 341 5.79 16.21 17.37
C LEU A 341 5.25 16.50 15.96
N LYS A 342 4.05 16.02 15.64
CA LYS A 342 3.42 16.32 14.33
C LYS A 342 2.98 17.79 14.23
N ARG A 343 2.50 18.40 15.32
CA ARG A 343 2.19 19.84 15.37
C ARG A 343 3.45 20.69 15.18
N GLU A 344 4.54 20.36 15.88
CA GLU A 344 5.84 20.99 15.70
C GLU A 344 6.37 20.85 14.27
N ALA A 345 6.23 19.66 13.67
CA ALA A 345 6.61 19.42 12.29
C ALA A 345 5.77 20.26 11.30
N LEU A 346 4.46 20.44 11.55
CA LEU A 346 3.62 21.31 10.73
C LEU A 346 4.08 22.77 10.79
N VAL A 347 4.53 23.24 11.95
CA VAL A 347 5.06 24.60 12.09
C VAL A 347 6.41 24.73 11.42
N THR A 348 7.36 23.85 11.74
CA THR A 348 8.76 23.97 11.27
C THR A 348 8.91 23.75 9.76
N LYS A 349 8.06 22.92 9.17
CA LYS A 349 8.12 22.58 7.73
C LYS A 349 7.22 23.44 6.85
N PHE A 350 6.42 24.35 7.39
CA PHE A 350 5.47 25.14 6.58
C PHE A 350 6.15 25.90 5.45
N ASP A 351 7.29 26.50 5.73
CA ASP A 351 8.03 27.28 4.74
C ASP A 351 8.50 26.45 3.53
N ASP A 352 8.70 25.16 3.70
CA ASP A 352 9.06 24.23 2.62
C ASP A 352 7.90 23.96 1.65
N PHE A 353 6.66 24.18 2.09
CA PHE A 353 5.43 23.84 1.36
C PHE A 353 4.54 25.04 1.00
N LYS A 354 4.74 26.20 1.63
CA LYS A 354 3.82 27.35 1.51
C LYS A 354 3.62 27.83 0.06
N ASP A 355 4.67 27.82 -0.74
CA ASP A 355 4.60 28.28 -2.13
C ASP A 355 3.84 27.29 -3.00
N ASP A 356 4.00 25.99 -2.77
CA ASP A 356 3.24 24.92 -3.43
C ASP A 356 1.75 24.99 -3.02
N ILE A 357 1.47 25.19 -1.73
CA ILE A 357 0.10 25.37 -1.20
C ILE A 357 -0.56 26.61 -1.84
N LYS A 358 0.15 27.73 -1.91
CA LYS A 358 -0.31 28.96 -2.54
C LYS A 358 -0.62 28.77 -4.03
N LYS A 359 0.24 28.02 -4.73
CA LYS A 359 0.11 27.76 -6.15
C LYS A 359 -1.11 26.88 -6.46
N VAL A 360 -1.37 25.90 -5.64
CA VAL A 360 -2.36 24.86 -5.89
C VAL A 360 -3.76 25.23 -5.40
N LEU A 361 -3.87 25.86 -4.24
CA LEU A 361 -5.16 26.19 -3.63
C LEU A 361 -5.76 27.50 -4.20
N ARG A 362 -7.06 27.68 -3.97
CA ARG A 362 -7.72 28.98 -4.15
C ARG A 362 -7.12 30.01 -3.17
N PRO A 363 -7.10 31.31 -3.54
CA PRO A 363 -6.59 32.36 -2.64
C PRO A 363 -7.21 32.31 -1.24
N ALA A 364 -8.54 32.21 -1.15
CA ALA A 364 -9.23 32.13 0.14
C ALA A 364 -8.85 30.91 0.98
N SER A 365 -8.67 29.73 0.35
CA SER A 365 -8.22 28.52 1.03
C SER A 365 -6.78 28.64 1.50
N HIS A 366 -5.91 29.23 0.70
CA HIS A 366 -4.54 29.51 1.08
C HIS A 366 -4.46 30.47 2.28
N GLU A 367 -5.20 31.59 2.25
CA GLU A 367 -5.26 32.57 3.35
C GLU A 367 -5.73 31.92 4.66
N GLU A 368 -6.74 31.04 4.59
CA GLU A 368 -7.22 30.28 5.73
C GLU A 368 -6.12 29.37 6.31
N ILE A 369 -5.40 28.61 5.44
CA ILE A 369 -4.29 27.74 5.87
C ILE A 369 -3.18 28.56 6.54
N VAL A 370 -2.79 29.70 5.97
CA VAL A 370 -1.79 30.61 6.56
C VAL A 370 -2.23 31.13 7.93
N SER A 371 -3.50 31.55 8.05
CA SER A 371 -4.07 32.02 9.32
C SER A 371 -4.04 30.93 10.39
N ASN A 372 -4.49 29.72 10.04
CA ASN A 372 -4.50 28.58 10.96
C ASN A 372 -3.08 28.17 11.36
N HIS A 373 -2.14 28.20 10.43
CA HIS A 373 -0.73 27.96 10.73
C HIS A 373 -0.17 28.98 11.73
N LYS A 374 -0.50 30.28 11.57
CA LYS A 374 -0.09 31.31 12.53
C LYS A 374 -0.65 31.03 13.92
N ILE A 375 -1.94 30.72 14.03
CA ILE A 375 -2.58 30.40 15.32
C ILE A 375 -1.91 29.17 15.98
N LEU A 376 -1.61 28.13 15.20
CA LEU A 376 -0.89 26.95 15.66
C LEU A 376 0.51 27.33 16.18
N THR A 377 1.25 28.15 15.42
CA THR A 377 2.60 28.63 15.78
C THR A 377 2.60 29.41 17.08
N ASP A 378 1.67 30.36 17.21
CA ASP A 378 1.52 31.17 18.44
C ASP A 378 1.20 30.28 19.64
N SER A 379 0.29 29.32 19.49
CA SER A 379 -0.07 28.35 20.56
C SER A 379 1.12 27.50 21.04
N ILE A 380 2.00 27.08 20.13
CA ILE A 380 3.21 26.30 20.51
C ILE A 380 4.22 27.20 21.24
N ASN A 381 4.44 28.42 20.74
CA ASN A 381 5.38 29.36 21.31
C ASN A 381 4.97 29.82 22.74
N GLU A 382 3.68 30.06 22.96
CA GLU A 382 3.10 30.46 24.22
C GLU A 382 2.94 29.29 25.21
N LYS A 383 3.22 28.06 24.80
CA LYS A 383 3.05 26.81 25.59
C LYS A 383 1.68 26.73 26.28
N THR A 384 0.64 27.06 25.51
CA THR A 384 -0.73 27.01 26.01
C THR A 384 -1.14 25.58 26.36
N ASP A 385 -1.93 25.41 27.41
CA ASP A 385 -2.49 24.10 27.81
C ASP A 385 -3.58 23.60 26.80
N GLN A 386 -3.98 24.45 25.87
CA GLN A 386 -4.95 24.09 24.83
C GLN A 386 -4.25 23.56 23.61
N ILE A 387 -4.70 22.40 23.13
CA ILE A 387 -4.24 21.85 21.85
C ILE A 387 -4.94 22.61 20.72
N VAL A 388 -4.20 23.47 20.06
CA VAL A 388 -4.58 24.14 18.83
C VAL A 388 -4.08 23.30 17.65
N LEU A 389 -4.90 23.14 16.62
CA LEU A 389 -4.62 22.38 15.40
C LEU A 389 -4.86 23.26 14.17
N MET A 390 -4.61 22.71 12.98
CA MET A 390 -4.76 23.41 11.70
C MET A 390 -6.21 23.59 11.24
N SER A 391 -7.19 23.11 12.01
CA SER A 391 -8.63 23.18 11.72
C SER A 391 -9.03 22.58 10.36
N ILE A 392 -8.38 21.48 9.96
CA ILE A 392 -8.71 20.75 8.74
C ILE A 392 -9.64 19.58 9.07
N SER A 393 -10.92 19.88 9.30
CA SER A 393 -11.96 18.86 9.48
C SER A 393 -12.08 17.95 8.24
N GLN A 394 -12.79 16.82 8.37
CA GLN A 394 -13.04 15.91 7.24
C GLN A 394 -13.72 16.61 6.05
N GLU A 395 -14.69 17.47 6.31
CA GLU A 395 -15.36 18.24 5.25
C GLU A 395 -14.40 19.21 4.57
N ARG A 396 -13.55 19.88 5.36
CA ARG A 396 -12.53 20.80 4.82
C ARG A 396 -11.50 20.05 4.00
N TRP A 397 -11.06 18.88 4.45
CA TRP A 397 -10.15 18.00 3.71
C TRP A 397 -10.70 17.65 2.32
N ILE A 398 -11.98 17.25 2.23
CA ILE A 398 -12.63 16.93 0.97
C ILE A 398 -12.62 18.17 0.01
N LYS A 399 -12.89 19.36 0.53
CA LYS A 399 -12.85 20.60 -0.28
C LYS A 399 -11.45 20.88 -0.82
N LEU A 400 -10.42 20.70 0.01
CA LEU A 400 -9.02 20.85 -0.41
C LEU A 400 -8.63 19.83 -1.48
N LEU A 401 -9.08 18.57 -1.35
CA LEU A 401 -8.88 17.56 -2.40
C LEU A 401 -9.48 17.99 -3.74
N TYR A 402 -10.69 18.57 -3.77
CA TYR A 402 -11.28 19.06 -5.01
C TYR A 402 -10.45 20.18 -5.64
N GLU A 403 -9.91 21.08 -4.83
CA GLU A 403 -9.07 22.17 -5.32
C GLU A 403 -7.79 21.66 -5.97
N VAL A 404 -7.11 20.72 -5.28
CA VAL A 404 -5.87 20.10 -5.78
C VAL A 404 -6.15 19.26 -7.03
N MET A 405 -7.22 18.46 -7.03
CA MET A 405 -7.58 17.66 -8.19
C MET A 405 -7.90 18.54 -9.41
N GLY A 406 -8.66 19.61 -9.25
CA GLY A 406 -8.93 20.54 -10.34
C GLY A 406 -7.67 21.22 -10.84
N TYR A 407 -6.74 21.60 -9.95
CA TYR A 407 -5.47 22.21 -10.33
C TYR A 407 -4.59 21.25 -11.13
N VAL A 408 -4.37 20.02 -10.63
CA VAL A 408 -3.50 19.05 -11.31
C VAL A 408 -4.06 18.63 -12.67
N MET A 409 -5.37 18.51 -12.80
CA MET A 409 -6.02 18.15 -14.08
C MET A 409 -5.91 19.27 -15.14
N VAL A 410 -5.73 20.53 -14.75
CA VAL A 410 -5.54 21.65 -15.68
C VAL A 410 -4.07 21.86 -16.01
N THR A 411 -3.19 21.74 -15.03
CA THR A 411 -1.79 22.14 -15.14
C THR A 411 -0.82 21.01 -15.39
N GLY A 412 -1.19 19.77 -15.03
CA GLY A 412 -0.28 18.62 -14.99
C GLY A 412 0.82 18.72 -13.93
N ASP A 413 0.78 19.73 -13.03
CA ASP A 413 1.81 19.97 -12.02
C ASP A 413 1.66 19.02 -10.84
N ILE A 414 2.16 17.79 -11.02
CA ILE A 414 2.15 16.74 -10.00
C ILE A 414 3.02 17.11 -8.80
N GLU A 415 4.19 17.74 -9.03
CA GLU A 415 5.13 18.00 -7.95
C GLU A 415 4.58 19.01 -6.93
N SER A 416 4.05 20.15 -7.36
CA SER A 416 3.42 21.10 -6.43
C SER A 416 2.18 20.50 -5.77
N SER A 417 1.36 19.76 -6.52
CA SER A 417 0.16 19.10 -6.00
C SER A 417 0.48 18.04 -4.94
N LYS A 418 1.50 17.22 -5.19
CA LYS A 418 2.00 16.19 -4.25
C LYS A 418 2.50 16.83 -2.95
N LYS A 419 3.31 17.89 -3.03
CA LYS A 419 3.84 18.60 -1.87
C LYS A 419 2.72 19.25 -1.06
N ALA A 420 1.83 19.98 -1.70
CA ALA A 420 0.68 20.61 -1.05
C ALA A 420 -0.19 19.57 -0.35
N LEU A 421 -0.57 18.47 -1.04
CA LEU A 421 -1.37 17.40 -0.45
C LEU A 421 -0.66 16.70 0.71
N ASN A 422 0.65 16.46 0.64
CA ASN A 422 1.39 15.79 1.71
C ASN A 422 1.36 16.61 3.01
N TYR A 423 1.55 17.93 2.92
CA TYR A 423 1.45 18.82 4.08
C TYR A 423 0.02 18.85 4.64
N LEU A 424 -0.98 19.11 3.77
CA LEU A 424 -2.38 19.20 4.16
C LEU A 424 -2.92 17.86 4.69
N TYR A 425 -2.47 16.73 4.13
CA TYR A 425 -2.77 15.40 4.64
C TYR A 425 -2.29 15.21 6.08
N THR A 426 -1.06 15.65 6.38
CA THR A 426 -0.53 15.55 7.74
C THR A 426 -1.38 16.35 8.71
N ALA A 427 -1.78 17.56 8.35
CA ALA A 427 -2.65 18.41 9.17
C ALA A 427 -4.04 17.78 9.38
N ALA A 428 -4.68 17.30 8.32
CA ALA A 428 -5.97 16.61 8.40
C ALA A 428 -5.91 15.31 9.22
N PHE A 429 -4.80 14.60 9.16
CA PHE A 429 -4.58 13.39 9.93
C PHE A 429 -4.46 13.70 11.42
N VAL A 430 -3.67 14.71 11.80
CA VAL A 430 -3.52 15.14 13.19
C VAL A 430 -4.86 15.57 13.78
N GLU A 431 -5.64 16.36 13.04
CA GLU A 431 -6.98 16.81 13.44
C GLU A 431 -7.90 15.62 13.73
N PHE A 432 -7.96 14.68 12.79
CA PHE A 432 -8.78 13.48 12.93
C PHE A 432 -8.37 12.64 14.14
N CYS A 433 -7.08 12.42 14.35
CA CYS A 433 -6.61 11.65 15.49
C CYS A 433 -6.99 12.31 16.83
N ALA A 434 -6.81 13.62 16.94
CA ALA A 434 -7.19 14.36 18.13
C ALA A 434 -8.71 14.29 18.40
N GLU A 435 -9.53 14.42 17.36
CA GLU A 435 -10.99 14.27 17.44
C GLU A 435 -11.37 12.87 17.94
N LYS A 436 -10.81 11.81 17.35
CA LYS A 436 -11.15 10.43 17.70
C LYS A 436 -10.67 10.05 19.11
N LEU A 437 -9.52 10.53 19.51
CA LEU A 437 -9.03 10.31 20.86
C LEU A 437 -9.90 11.03 21.91
N LYS A 438 -10.39 12.23 21.60
CA LYS A 438 -11.37 12.94 22.44
C LYS A 438 -12.68 12.17 22.55
N GLU A 439 -13.19 11.60 21.45
CA GLU A 439 -14.38 10.75 21.45
C GLU A 439 -14.20 9.51 22.34
N LEU A 440 -12.99 9.00 22.49
CA LEU A 440 -12.65 7.88 23.38
C LEU A 440 -12.52 8.27 24.85
N GLY A 441 -12.67 9.56 25.18
CA GLY A 441 -12.59 10.06 26.53
C GLY A 441 -11.18 10.42 27.02
N TYR A 442 -10.20 10.42 26.09
CA TYR A 442 -8.88 10.97 26.40
C TYR A 442 -8.93 12.50 26.35
N ASN A 443 -8.37 13.18 27.38
CA ASN A 443 -8.05 14.57 27.16
C ASN A 443 -6.91 14.63 26.13
N ALA A 444 -6.86 15.70 25.36
CA ALA A 444 -5.95 15.78 24.22
C ALA A 444 -4.46 15.60 24.60
N LEU A 445 -4.04 16.04 25.79
CA LEU A 445 -2.69 15.86 26.33
C LEU A 445 -2.40 14.44 26.81
N SER A 446 -3.34 13.78 27.48
CA SER A 446 -3.18 12.39 27.91
C SER A 446 -3.31 11.41 26.75
N ALA A 447 -4.06 11.76 25.73
CA ALA A 447 -4.14 11.00 24.49
C ALA A 447 -2.81 10.97 23.73
N VAL A 448 -2.11 12.10 23.70
CA VAL A 448 -0.77 12.24 23.10
C VAL A 448 0.26 11.35 23.82
N ARG A 449 0.17 11.23 25.13
CA ARG A 449 1.07 10.40 25.94
C ARG A 449 0.64 8.93 26.02
N GLY A 450 -0.65 8.66 26.03
CA GLY A 450 -1.22 7.32 26.20
C GLY A 450 -1.17 6.43 24.94
N ILE A 451 -0.91 6.99 23.77
CA ILE A 451 -0.68 6.18 22.55
C ILE A 451 0.68 5.47 22.62
N GLN A 452 1.64 6.03 23.35
CA GLN A 452 2.93 5.39 23.61
C GLN A 452 2.85 4.23 24.62
N GLU A 453 1.85 4.25 25.48
CA GLU A 453 1.58 3.18 26.45
C GLU A 453 0.40 2.37 25.94
N ASN A 454 0.64 1.27 25.18
CA ASN A 454 -0.39 0.32 24.77
C ASN A 454 -1.78 0.74 25.27
N LEU A 455 -2.55 1.45 24.45
CA LEU A 455 -3.91 1.86 24.84
C LEU A 455 -4.62 0.60 25.32
N GLY A 456 -4.63 0.37 26.62
CA GLY A 456 -5.35 -0.73 27.27
C GLY A 456 -6.87 -0.54 27.12
N LEU A 457 -7.30 -0.41 25.86
CA LEU A 457 -8.72 -0.51 25.53
C LEU A 457 -9.12 -1.92 25.88
N ASP A 458 -10.10 -2.07 26.76
CA ASP A 458 -10.69 -3.38 26.96
C ASP A 458 -11.15 -3.94 25.60
N ASP A 459 -11.06 -5.24 25.42
CA ASP A 459 -11.36 -5.92 24.16
C ASP A 459 -12.71 -5.52 23.54
N SER A 460 -13.70 -5.16 24.34
CA SER A 460 -15.03 -4.78 23.87
C SER A 460 -15.05 -3.40 23.22
N LYS A 461 -14.34 -2.44 23.79
CA LYS A 461 -14.18 -1.09 23.21
C LYS A 461 -13.29 -1.13 21.97
N ALA A 462 -12.22 -1.92 22.00
CA ALA A 462 -11.37 -2.15 20.86
C ALA A 462 -12.16 -2.76 19.70
N LYS A 463 -12.87 -3.86 19.89
CA LYS A 463 -13.72 -4.51 18.88
C LYS A 463 -14.76 -3.56 18.29
N ALA A 464 -15.44 -2.76 19.11
CA ALA A 464 -16.40 -1.76 18.64
C ALA A 464 -15.74 -0.65 17.80
N PHE A 465 -14.48 -0.34 18.06
CA PHE A 465 -13.76 0.71 17.37
C PHE A 465 -13.17 0.26 16.02
N TYR A 466 -12.77 -1.01 15.93
CA TYR A 466 -12.01 -1.50 14.78
C TYR A 466 -12.85 -2.02 13.62
N SER A 467 -13.80 -2.90 13.86
CA SER A 467 -14.38 -3.67 12.75
C SER A 467 -15.42 -2.92 11.94
N GLN A 468 -16.30 -2.16 12.59
CA GLN A 468 -17.39 -1.48 11.88
C GLN A 468 -17.21 0.04 11.79
N LYS A 469 -16.60 0.66 12.80
CA LYS A 469 -16.46 2.12 12.83
C LYS A 469 -15.34 2.63 11.93
N VAL A 470 -14.19 1.97 11.88
CA VAL A 470 -13.08 2.39 11.00
C VAL A 470 -13.50 2.26 9.55
N ASP A 471 -14.01 1.12 9.14
CA ASP A 471 -14.50 0.90 7.78
C ASP A 471 -15.61 1.89 7.41
N LYS A 472 -16.54 2.13 8.32
CA LYS A 472 -17.62 3.11 8.11
C LYS A 472 -17.07 4.53 7.93
N VAL A 473 -16.10 4.94 8.74
CA VAL A 473 -15.49 6.28 8.65
C VAL A 473 -14.73 6.44 7.34
N VAL A 474 -13.91 5.46 6.96
CA VAL A 474 -13.17 5.44 5.69
C VAL A 474 -14.14 5.51 4.51
N LYS A 475 -15.16 4.67 4.50
CA LYS A 475 -16.17 4.63 3.43
C LYS A 475 -16.98 5.91 3.34
N THR A 476 -17.40 6.47 4.48
CA THR A 476 -18.18 7.71 4.51
C THR A 476 -17.40 8.87 3.89
N LEU A 477 -16.12 9.04 4.21
CA LEU A 477 -15.30 10.09 3.62
C LEU A 477 -15.17 9.91 2.11
N ALA A 478 -14.87 8.70 1.64
CA ALA A 478 -14.72 8.40 0.21
C ALA A 478 -16.03 8.62 -0.56
N LEU A 479 -17.16 8.21 -0.02
CA LEU A 479 -18.47 8.43 -0.67
C LEU A 479 -18.87 9.90 -0.68
N ASN A 480 -18.63 10.65 0.40
CA ASN A 480 -18.88 12.10 0.43
C ASN A 480 -18.01 12.84 -0.60
N PHE A 481 -16.75 12.43 -0.73
CA PHE A 481 -15.88 12.95 -1.78
C PHE A 481 -16.45 12.63 -3.16
N TYR A 482 -16.85 11.39 -3.44
CA TYR A 482 -17.40 11.01 -4.73
C TYR A 482 -18.71 11.73 -5.06
N GLN A 483 -19.59 11.91 -4.09
CA GLN A 483 -20.85 12.66 -4.27
C GLN A 483 -20.64 14.12 -4.65
N GLY A 484 -19.64 14.78 -4.08
CA GLY A 484 -19.32 16.18 -4.36
C GLY A 484 -18.30 16.38 -5.49
N ARG A 485 -17.94 15.37 -6.25
CA ARG A 485 -16.87 15.40 -7.26
C ARG A 485 -17.03 16.44 -8.36
N SER A 486 -18.28 16.87 -8.68
CA SER A 486 -18.55 17.93 -9.64
C SER A 486 -17.86 19.26 -9.27
N ARG A 487 -17.56 19.50 -7.99
CA ARG A 487 -16.80 20.68 -7.54
C ARG A 487 -15.37 20.73 -8.12
N ILE A 488 -14.84 19.61 -8.57
CA ILE A 488 -13.57 19.56 -9.31
C ILE A 488 -13.73 20.29 -10.65
N ILE A 489 -14.89 20.14 -11.33
CA ILE A 489 -15.21 20.87 -12.57
C ILE A 489 -15.25 22.37 -12.34
N ASP A 490 -15.83 22.81 -11.22
CA ASP A 490 -15.87 24.24 -10.89
C ASP A 490 -14.45 24.80 -10.77
N ARG A 491 -13.55 24.07 -10.13
CA ARG A 491 -12.14 24.46 -10.03
C ARG A 491 -11.44 24.46 -11.39
N ILE A 492 -11.70 23.48 -12.24
CA ILE A 492 -11.16 23.43 -13.61
C ILE A 492 -11.62 24.65 -14.42
N LYS A 493 -12.90 25.04 -14.33
CA LYS A 493 -13.44 26.21 -15.02
C LYS A 493 -12.79 27.49 -14.52
N GLU A 494 -12.63 27.67 -13.22
CA GLU A 494 -11.96 28.83 -12.63
C GLU A 494 -10.52 29.00 -13.12
N LEU A 495 -9.79 27.90 -13.29
CA LEU A 495 -8.38 27.94 -13.71
C LEU A 495 -8.20 28.13 -15.21
N LYS A 496 -9.25 27.89 -16.02
CA LYS A 496 -9.24 28.08 -17.48
C LYS A 496 -9.71 29.48 -17.90
N ASN A 497 -10.39 30.19 -17.00
CA ASN A 497 -10.84 31.58 -17.21
C ASN A 497 -9.82 32.61 -16.68
#